data_ef249f492c3937d0b53f29963d850a4b
#
_entry.id   ef249f492c3937d0b53f29963d850a4b
#
_cell.length_a   1.000
_cell.length_b   1.000
_cell.length_c   1.000
_cell.angle_alpha   90.00
_cell.angle_beta   90.00
_cell.angle_gamma   90.00
#
_symmetry.space_group_name_H-M   'P 1'
#
loop_
_entity.id
_entity.type
_entity.pdbx_description
1 polymer ?
#
loop_
_entity_poly.entity_id
_entity_poly.type
_entity_poly.pdbx_seq_one_letter_code
_entity_poly.pdbx_strand_id
1 'polypeptide(L)'
;MIITLNIQSENIYFKIFETVNIAFNKLGINTRKAKGRPPKYSDQQIVACMIYGVNNSIFSLRELEYKIKQDIVFQKIIGLKEVPDHSTFSLRAIALEKYVYYGIYAMLIELINPSTRICAIDGTALRSSLYDREARYGKGTRLGRYKGYKLHCTACVCDSILPLSFSITTANVYDNQVQGLLYELKAYNPFIVLADAAYDDAQWFKVSKTLEYNLLTDINIRKAKSIESFKDESRYKNALFIQSPIGKNLYKNRLKIEQLFSILKGLYNLENPRLYGQKRYEHHIKWVLLSYLIDEFNKVNSRINSRKYPWNL
;
A
#
# COMPACT_ATOMS: atom_id res chain seq x y z
N MET A 1 7.75 -16.82 -35.16
CA MET A 1 8.26 -15.61 -34.49
C MET A 1 7.14 -14.65 -34.04
N ILE A 2 6.10 -14.39 -34.84
CA ILE A 2 4.97 -13.49 -34.47
C ILE A 2 4.09 -14.06 -33.35
N ILE A 3 3.82 -15.36 -33.32
CA ILE A 3 3.01 -16.01 -32.26
C ILE A 3 3.75 -15.97 -30.89
N THR A 4 5.07 -16.13 -30.90
CA THR A 4 5.87 -16.10 -29.66
C THR A 4 5.91 -14.68 -29.04
N LEU A 5 5.90 -13.63 -29.85
CA LEU A 5 5.87 -12.24 -29.41
C LEU A 5 4.51 -11.86 -28.79
N ASN A 6 3.39 -12.35 -29.34
CA ASN A 6 2.07 -12.11 -28.77
C ASN A 6 1.87 -12.80 -27.41
N ILE A 7 2.35 -14.04 -27.25
CA ILE A 7 2.27 -14.77 -25.97
C ILE A 7 3.10 -14.07 -24.90
N GLN A 8 4.25 -13.49 -25.24
CA GLN A 8 5.07 -12.74 -24.27
C GLN A 8 4.40 -11.44 -23.82
N SER A 9 3.76 -10.69 -24.73
CA SER A 9 3.09 -9.43 -24.40
C SER A 9 1.85 -9.58 -23.52
N GLU A 10 1.20 -10.74 -23.50
CA GLU A 10 0.05 -11.05 -22.65
C GLU A 10 0.44 -11.67 -21.31
N ASN A 11 1.68 -12.13 -21.14
CA ASN A 11 2.12 -12.73 -19.91
C ASN A 11 2.26 -11.67 -18.79
N ILE A 12 1.60 -11.91 -17.64
CA ILE A 12 1.61 -10.98 -16.50
C ILE A 12 3.03 -10.71 -15.96
N TYR A 13 3.91 -11.70 -15.96
CA TYR A 13 5.28 -11.54 -15.49
C TYR A 13 6.12 -10.69 -16.43
N PHE A 14 5.86 -10.77 -17.74
CA PHE A 14 6.48 -9.89 -18.72
C PHE A 14 6.08 -8.43 -18.47
N LYS A 15 4.80 -8.15 -18.29
CA LYS A 15 4.29 -6.81 -17.98
C LYS A 15 4.87 -6.26 -16.67
N ILE A 16 4.95 -7.08 -15.63
CA ILE A 16 5.57 -6.69 -14.35
C ILE A 16 7.04 -6.31 -14.57
N PHE A 17 7.81 -7.17 -15.26
CA PHE A 17 9.22 -6.92 -15.50
C PHE A 17 9.47 -5.71 -16.41
N GLU A 18 8.65 -5.52 -17.41
CA GLU A 18 8.67 -4.33 -18.26
C GLU A 18 8.39 -3.06 -17.46
N THR A 19 7.37 -3.06 -16.61
CA THR A 19 7.05 -1.92 -15.71
C THR A 19 8.22 -1.60 -14.78
N VAL A 20 8.85 -2.62 -14.20
CA VAL A 20 10.04 -2.45 -13.36
C VAL A 20 11.18 -1.83 -14.17
N ASN A 21 11.44 -2.29 -15.40
CA ASN A 21 12.49 -1.73 -16.26
C ASN A 21 12.21 -0.28 -16.67
N ILE A 22 10.95 0.05 -17.02
CA ILE A 22 10.53 1.43 -17.30
C ILE A 22 10.83 2.32 -16.08
N ALA A 23 10.50 1.83 -14.88
CA ALA A 23 10.74 2.55 -13.64
C ALA A 23 12.23 2.83 -13.40
N PHE A 24 13.07 1.82 -13.53
CA PHE A 24 14.52 1.97 -13.35
C PHE A 24 15.13 2.93 -14.37
N ASN A 25 14.70 2.85 -15.63
CA ASN A 25 15.18 3.73 -16.69
C ASN A 25 14.79 5.19 -16.44
N LYS A 26 13.54 5.46 -16.07
CA LYS A 26 13.06 6.82 -15.77
C LYS A 26 13.75 7.44 -14.55
N LEU A 27 13.99 6.65 -13.51
CA LEU A 27 14.65 7.11 -12.29
C LEU A 27 16.16 7.28 -12.47
N GLY A 28 16.74 6.86 -13.61
CA GLY A 28 18.18 6.94 -13.85
C GLY A 28 18.98 6.17 -12.79
N ILE A 29 18.36 5.15 -12.16
CA ILE A 29 19.02 4.34 -11.15
C ILE A 29 20.09 3.49 -11.82
N ASN A 30 21.31 4.01 -11.83
CA ASN A 30 22.45 3.31 -12.38
C ASN A 30 23.18 2.58 -11.25
N THR A 31 22.90 1.30 -11.11
CA THR A 31 23.44 0.43 -10.04
C THR A 31 24.93 0.19 -10.12
N ARG A 32 25.64 0.71 -11.16
CA ARG A 32 27.04 0.43 -11.47
C ARG A 32 28.08 1.31 -10.78
N LYS A 33 27.72 2.19 -9.87
CA LYS A 33 28.71 3.12 -9.24
C LYS A 33 29.50 2.54 -8.06
N ALA A 34 29.28 1.30 -7.64
CA ALA A 34 30.07 0.67 -6.59
C ALA A 34 31.37 0.07 -7.15
N LYS A 35 32.51 0.44 -6.58
CA LYS A 35 33.77 -0.26 -6.82
C LYS A 35 33.66 -1.71 -6.35
N GLY A 36 33.99 -2.68 -7.19
CA GLY A 36 33.97 -4.10 -6.87
C GLY A 36 33.43 -4.98 -7.99
N ARG A 37 33.30 -6.30 -7.69
CA ARG A 37 32.72 -7.26 -8.64
C ARG A 37 31.28 -6.90 -8.95
N PRO A 38 30.86 -6.87 -10.23
CA PRO A 38 29.47 -6.64 -10.58
C PRO A 38 28.54 -7.63 -9.86
N PRO A 39 27.36 -7.18 -9.39
CA PRO A 39 26.42 -8.06 -8.75
C PRO A 39 25.94 -9.14 -9.74
N LYS A 40 25.84 -10.39 -9.27
CA LYS A 40 25.39 -11.53 -10.07
C LYS A 40 23.96 -11.35 -10.59
N TYR A 41 23.11 -10.64 -9.83
CA TYR A 41 21.72 -10.36 -10.13
C TYR A 41 21.49 -8.85 -10.22
N SER A 42 20.75 -8.39 -11.21
CA SER A 42 20.36 -6.99 -11.30
C SER A 42 19.30 -6.64 -10.24
N ASP A 43 19.18 -5.35 -9.93
CA ASP A 43 18.16 -4.88 -8.99
C ASP A 43 16.75 -5.10 -9.54
N GLN A 44 16.58 -4.94 -10.85
CA GLN A 44 15.31 -5.21 -11.53
C GLN A 44 14.88 -6.68 -11.37
N GLN A 45 15.83 -7.62 -11.48
CA GLN A 45 15.56 -9.05 -11.28
C GLN A 45 15.12 -9.33 -9.84
N ILE A 46 15.80 -8.73 -8.85
CA ILE A 46 15.41 -8.91 -7.43
C ILE A 46 14.02 -8.33 -7.18
N VAL A 47 13.73 -7.11 -7.66
CA VAL A 47 12.40 -6.50 -7.53
C VAL A 47 11.32 -7.38 -8.17
N ALA A 48 11.55 -7.88 -9.39
CA ALA A 48 10.61 -8.77 -10.07
C ALA A 48 10.37 -10.07 -9.28
N CYS A 49 11.41 -10.66 -8.68
CA CYS A 49 11.28 -11.84 -7.83
C CYS A 49 10.45 -11.55 -6.56
N MET A 50 10.64 -10.41 -5.92
CA MET A 50 9.84 -10.04 -4.73
C MET A 50 8.37 -9.84 -5.08
N ILE A 51 8.08 -9.20 -6.21
CA ILE A 51 6.70 -9.02 -6.72
C ILE A 51 6.09 -10.36 -7.11
N TYR A 52 6.87 -11.26 -7.74
CA TYR A 52 6.44 -12.63 -8.01
C TYR A 52 6.01 -13.33 -6.73
N GLY A 53 6.76 -13.16 -5.63
CA GLY A 53 6.43 -13.72 -4.33
C GLY A 53 5.07 -13.25 -3.81
N VAL A 54 4.81 -11.95 -3.85
CA VAL A 54 3.51 -11.37 -3.46
C VAL A 54 2.39 -11.90 -4.33
N ASN A 55 2.57 -11.87 -5.66
CA ASN A 55 1.54 -12.27 -6.62
C ASN A 55 1.20 -13.76 -6.59
N ASN A 56 2.10 -14.60 -6.11
CA ASN A 56 1.88 -16.05 -5.97
C ASN A 56 1.60 -16.48 -4.53
N SER A 57 1.33 -15.54 -3.61
CA SER A 57 1.00 -15.85 -2.23
C SER A 57 2.09 -16.63 -1.48
N ILE A 58 3.35 -16.30 -1.75
CA ILE A 58 4.51 -16.96 -1.15
C ILE A 58 4.89 -16.25 0.14
N PHE A 59 4.93 -16.99 1.24
CA PHE A 59 5.08 -16.42 2.59
C PHE A 59 6.52 -16.42 3.12
N SER A 60 7.45 -17.13 2.48
CA SER A 60 8.83 -17.17 2.94
C SER A 60 9.82 -17.05 1.78
N LEU A 61 11.01 -16.48 2.06
CA LEU A 61 12.05 -16.35 1.04
C LEU A 61 12.63 -17.72 0.60
N ARG A 62 12.60 -18.74 1.46
CA ARG A 62 12.96 -20.11 1.07
C ARG A 62 11.96 -20.72 0.11
N GLU A 63 10.69 -20.49 0.36
CA GLU A 63 9.63 -20.90 -0.56
C GLU A 63 9.71 -20.13 -1.88
N LEU A 64 10.04 -18.83 -1.83
CA LEU A 64 10.25 -18.01 -3.02
C LEU A 64 11.39 -18.58 -3.88
N GLU A 65 12.54 -18.88 -3.28
CA GLU A 65 13.66 -19.52 -3.95
C GLU A 65 13.23 -20.84 -4.62
N TYR A 66 12.53 -21.71 -3.86
CA TYR A 66 12.04 -23.00 -4.36
C TYR A 66 11.07 -22.83 -5.53
N LYS A 67 10.07 -21.97 -5.40
CA LYS A 67 9.04 -21.74 -6.43
C LYS A 67 9.63 -21.14 -7.71
N ILE A 68 10.54 -20.16 -7.60
CA ILE A 68 11.21 -19.60 -8.77
C ILE A 68 12.08 -20.65 -9.47
N LYS A 69 12.74 -21.56 -8.74
CA LYS A 69 13.51 -22.69 -9.35
C LYS A 69 12.62 -23.60 -10.20
N GLN A 70 11.34 -23.73 -9.85
CA GLN A 70 10.38 -24.55 -10.63
C GLN A 70 9.78 -23.79 -11.83
N ASP A 71 9.77 -22.45 -11.79
CA ASP A 71 9.16 -21.62 -12.84
C ASP A 71 10.19 -21.18 -13.88
N ILE A 72 10.50 -22.08 -14.81
CA ILE A 72 11.47 -21.81 -15.90
C ILE A 72 10.98 -20.67 -16.81
N VAL A 73 9.66 -20.50 -16.97
CA VAL A 73 9.09 -19.44 -17.81
C VAL A 73 9.38 -18.08 -17.19
N PHE A 74 9.11 -17.92 -15.89
CA PHE A 74 9.46 -16.70 -15.16
C PHE A 74 10.95 -16.39 -15.21
N GLN A 75 11.82 -17.40 -14.97
CA GLN A 75 13.28 -17.23 -15.03
C GLN A 75 13.71 -16.68 -16.41
N LYS A 76 13.18 -17.24 -17.52
CA LYS A 76 13.49 -16.80 -18.86
C LYS A 76 13.01 -15.37 -19.13
N ILE A 77 11.80 -15.01 -18.67
CA ILE A 77 11.23 -13.66 -18.86
C ILE A 77 12.13 -12.60 -18.22
N ILE A 78 12.62 -12.83 -17.00
CA ILE A 78 13.45 -11.84 -16.30
C ILE A 78 14.96 -12.04 -16.53
N GLY A 79 15.34 -13.00 -17.39
CA GLY A 79 16.74 -13.25 -17.76
C GLY A 79 17.60 -13.81 -16.63
N LEU A 80 17.03 -14.62 -15.72
CA LEU A 80 17.80 -15.32 -14.69
C LEU A 80 18.54 -16.52 -15.27
N LYS A 81 19.87 -16.55 -15.13
CA LYS A 81 20.68 -17.73 -15.43
C LYS A 81 20.68 -18.72 -14.27
N GLU A 82 20.64 -18.22 -13.07
CA GLU A 82 20.54 -18.97 -11.82
C GLU A 82 19.59 -18.23 -10.88
N VAL A 83 18.91 -18.96 -9.98
CA VAL A 83 17.98 -18.36 -9.02
C VAL A 83 18.73 -17.88 -7.79
N PRO A 84 18.50 -16.63 -7.32
CA PRO A 84 19.05 -16.15 -6.06
C PRO A 84 18.62 -17.02 -4.89
N ASP A 85 19.52 -17.27 -3.96
CA ASP A 85 19.17 -17.94 -2.71
C ASP A 85 18.39 -17.01 -1.76
N HIS A 86 17.74 -17.58 -0.75
CA HIS A 86 16.91 -16.84 0.18
C HIS A 86 17.66 -15.78 1.00
N SER A 87 18.97 -15.96 1.23
CA SER A 87 19.80 -14.97 1.92
C SER A 87 20.11 -13.78 1.01
N THR A 88 20.38 -14.04 -0.27
CA THR A 88 20.50 -13.00 -1.30
C THR A 88 19.22 -12.16 -1.41
N PHE A 89 18.04 -12.80 -1.46
CA PHE A 89 16.78 -12.08 -1.44
C PHE A 89 16.64 -11.18 -0.21
N SER A 90 16.93 -11.70 0.98
CA SER A 90 16.83 -10.95 2.24
C SER A 90 17.72 -9.71 2.23
N LEU A 91 19.00 -9.87 1.92
CA LEU A 91 19.96 -8.78 1.95
C LEU A 91 19.70 -7.73 0.86
N ARG A 92 19.40 -8.19 -0.37
CA ARG A 92 19.19 -7.30 -1.51
C ARG A 92 17.85 -6.55 -1.40
N ALA A 93 16.77 -7.20 -0.97
CA ALA A 93 15.48 -6.56 -0.80
C ALA A 93 15.52 -5.43 0.25
N ILE A 94 16.25 -5.63 1.36
CA ILE A 94 16.45 -4.58 2.37
C ILE A 94 17.30 -3.42 1.82
N ALA A 95 18.36 -3.73 1.07
CA ALA A 95 19.22 -2.69 0.47
C ALA A 95 18.47 -1.84 -0.57
N LEU A 96 17.56 -2.46 -1.34
CA LEU A 96 16.76 -1.80 -2.36
C LEU A 96 15.64 -0.94 -1.78
N GLU A 97 15.18 -1.22 -0.57
CA GLU A 97 14.03 -0.54 0.05
C GLU A 97 14.17 0.98 0.02
N LYS A 98 15.35 1.50 0.38
CA LYS A 98 15.57 2.94 0.53
C LYS A 98 15.52 3.74 -0.78
N TYR A 99 15.99 3.16 -1.87
CA TYR A 99 16.16 3.85 -3.15
C TYR A 99 15.12 3.42 -4.18
N VAL A 100 14.83 2.14 -4.23
CA VAL A 100 14.02 1.54 -5.28
C VAL A 100 12.55 1.63 -4.92
N TYR A 101 12.19 1.23 -3.70
CA TYR A 101 10.78 1.24 -3.29
C TYR A 101 10.19 2.65 -3.43
N TYR A 102 10.75 3.63 -2.74
CA TYR A 102 10.18 4.99 -2.74
C TYR A 102 10.24 5.63 -4.12
N GLY A 103 11.32 5.43 -4.88
CA GLY A 103 11.45 5.96 -6.22
C GLY A 103 10.43 5.35 -7.19
N ILE A 104 10.32 4.02 -7.25
CA ILE A 104 9.36 3.34 -8.12
C ILE A 104 7.93 3.66 -7.71
N TYR A 105 7.66 3.67 -6.40
CA TYR A 105 6.33 3.96 -5.86
C TYR A 105 5.85 5.36 -6.29
N ALA A 106 6.65 6.39 -6.02
CA ALA A 106 6.31 7.76 -6.38
C ALA A 106 6.14 7.93 -7.89
N MET A 107 7.02 7.33 -8.68
CA MET A 107 6.95 7.39 -10.13
C MET A 107 5.70 6.69 -10.68
N LEU A 108 5.30 5.55 -10.12
CA LEU A 108 4.06 4.86 -10.55
C LEU A 108 2.82 5.70 -10.24
N ILE A 109 2.77 6.34 -9.07
CA ILE A 109 1.69 7.28 -8.73
C ILE A 109 1.65 8.44 -9.75
N GLU A 110 2.81 9.02 -10.07
CA GLU A 110 2.92 10.11 -11.07
C GLU A 110 2.46 9.65 -12.45
N LEU A 111 2.86 8.46 -12.91
CA LEU A 111 2.48 7.91 -14.20
C LEU A 111 1.00 7.55 -14.31
N ILE A 112 0.41 7.01 -13.24
CA ILE A 112 -1.02 6.75 -13.16
C ILE A 112 -1.80 8.06 -13.12
N ASN A 113 -1.22 9.10 -12.53
CA ASN A 113 -1.79 10.44 -12.37
C ASN A 113 -3.23 10.44 -11.83
N PRO A 114 -3.48 9.83 -10.66
CA PRO A 114 -4.82 9.73 -10.12
C PRO A 114 -5.33 11.09 -9.64
N SER A 115 -6.65 11.32 -9.66
CA SER A 115 -7.22 12.46 -8.98
C SER A 115 -7.07 12.31 -7.46
N THR A 116 -6.30 13.20 -6.84
CA THR A 116 -6.04 13.23 -5.40
C THR A 116 -6.94 14.23 -4.64
N ARG A 117 -7.94 14.83 -5.31
CA ARG A 117 -8.82 15.84 -4.70
C ARG A 117 -9.57 15.32 -3.47
N ILE A 118 -9.95 14.05 -3.46
CA ILE A 118 -10.57 13.39 -2.33
C ILE A 118 -9.69 12.20 -1.94
N CYS A 119 -9.17 12.26 -0.73
CA CYS A 119 -8.42 11.18 -0.11
C CYS A 119 -9.20 10.60 1.06
N ALA A 120 -8.93 9.37 1.41
CA ALA A 120 -9.42 8.74 2.63
C ALA A 120 -8.25 8.26 3.49
N ILE A 121 -8.46 8.24 4.79
CA ILE A 121 -7.53 7.66 5.77
C ILE A 121 -8.29 6.65 6.62
N ASP A 122 -7.67 5.50 6.84
CA ASP A 122 -8.23 4.47 7.71
C ASP A 122 -7.12 3.52 8.18
N GLY A 123 -7.43 2.70 9.19
CA GLY A 123 -6.55 1.68 9.74
C GLY A 123 -7.09 0.26 9.55
N THR A 124 -6.19 -0.68 9.32
CA THR A 124 -6.57 -2.10 9.26
C THR A 124 -5.70 -2.96 10.16
N ALA A 125 -6.32 -3.92 10.87
CA ALA A 125 -5.64 -4.87 11.72
C ALA A 125 -4.79 -5.84 10.90
N LEU A 126 -3.58 -6.12 11.38
CA LEU A 126 -2.65 -7.10 10.83
C LEU A 126 -2.24 -8.06 11.95
N ARG A 127 -2.74 -9.28 11.91
CA ARG A 127 -2.38 -10.31 12.89
C ARG A 127 -0.93 -10.73 12.72
N SER A 128 -0.27 -10.96 13.83
CA SER A 128 1.05 -11.55 13.92
C SER A 128 1.01 -12.82 14.76
N SER A 129 2.10 -13.55 14.80
CA SER A 129 2.23 -14.73 15.66
C SER A 129 2.08 -14.37 17.14
N LEU A 130 1.53 -15.27 17.91
CA LEU A 130 1.48 -15.16 19.38
C LEU A 130 2.88 -15.06 20.01
N TYR A 131 3.90 -15.60 19.35
CA TYR A 131 5.30 -15.56 19.78
C TYR A 131 6.03 -14.28 19.38
N ASP A 132 5.41 -13.39 18.61
CA ASP A 132 6.02 -12.11 18.23
C ASP A 132 6.11 -11.18 19.47
N ARG A 133 7.35 -10.89 19.90
CA ARG A 133 7.61 -10.09 21.11
C ARG A 133 7.36 -8.60 20.92
N GLU A 134 7.43 -8.10 19.69
CA GLU A 134 7.20 -6.69 19.37
C GLU A 134 5.69 -6.40 19.21
N ALA A 135 4.92 -7.38 18.75
CA ALA A 135 3.49 -7.25 18.56
C ALA A 135 2.73 -7.05 19.89
N ARG A 136 1.69 -6.22 19.85
CA ARG A 136 0.83 -5.92 21.01
C ARG A 136 -0.61 -6.40 20.75
N TYR A 137 -1.38 -6.50 21.85
CA TYR A 137 -2.80 -6.82 21.74
C TYR A 137 -3.60 -5.53 21.47
N GLY A 138 -4.41 -5.59 20.42
CA GLY A 138 -5.36 -4.56 20.06
C GLY A 138 -6.79 -5.09 20.02
N LYS A 139 -7.73 -4.18 19.80
CA LYS A 139 -9.16 -4.48 19.63
C LYS A 139 -9.51 -4.35 18.15
N GLY A 140 -9.88 -5.43 17.48
CA GLY A 140 -10.42 -5.40 16.14
C GLY A 140 -11.95 -5.49 16.16
N THR A 141 -12.63 -4.75 15.30
CA THR A 141 -14.10 -4.68 15.31
C THR A 141 -14.77 -6.01 15.01
N ARG A 142 -14.21 -6.82 14.10
CA ARG A 142 -14.77 -8.13 13.71
C ARG A 142 -14.06 -9.32 14.34
N LEU A 143 -12.78 -9.15 14.71
CA LEU A 143 -11.94 -10.25 15.22
C LEU A 143 -11.85 -10.25 16.75
N GLY A 144 -12.52 -9.33 17.43
CA GLY A 144 -12.36 -9.15 18.86
C GLY A 144 -10.93 -8.72 19.21
N ARG A 145 -10.31 -9.37 20.21
CA ARG A 145 -8.93 -9.10 20.63
C ARG A 145 -7.95 -9.88 19.76
N TYR A 146 -6.97 -9.19 19.18
CA TYR A 146 -5.92 -9.82 18.36
C TYR A 146 -4.53 -9.33 18.78
N LYS A 147 -3.51 -10.14 18.55
CA LYS A 147 -2.10 -9.76 18.71
C LYS A 147 -1.50 -9.45 17.34
N GLY A 148 -0.87 -8.29 17.21
CA GLY A 148 -0.30 -7.89 15.92
C GLY A 148 0.04 -6.41 15.83
N TYR A 149 -0.12 -5.93 14.61
CA TYR A 149 0.13 -4.56 14.19
C TYR A 149 -1.13 -3.94 13.59
N LYS A 150 -1.07 -2.67 13.29
CA LYS A 150 -2.09 -1.95 12.57
C LYS A 150 -1.43 -1.18 11.43
N LEU A 151 -1.92 -1.37 10.22
CA LEU A 151 -1.57 -0.55 9.09
C LEU A 151 -2.54 0.63 9.04
N HIS A 152 -2.01 1.83 9.09
CA HIS A 152 -2.73 3.06 8.78
C HIS A 152 -2.32 3.50 7.39
N CYS A 153 -3.28 3.81 6.54
CA CYS A 153 -3.04 4.13 5.14
C CYS A 153 -3.86 5.34 4.72
N THR A 154 -3.29 6.16 3.84
CA THR A 154 -4.03 7.16 3.10
C THR A 154 -4.16 6.69 1.65
N ALA A 155 -5.30 6.95 1.03
CA ALA A 155 -5.53 6.59 -0.37
C ALA A 155 -6.33 7.69 -1.08
N CYS A 156 -6.05 7.92 -2.37
CA CYS A 156 -7.00 8.64 -3.22
C CYS A 156 -8.22 7.74 -3.50
N VAL A 157 -9.40 8.35 -3.56
CA VAL A 157 -10.67 7.63 -3.67
C VAL A 157 -11.62 8.24 -4.72
N CYS A 158 -11.09 9.01 -5.66
CA CYS A 158 -11.86 9.58 -6.77
C CYS A 158 -12.09 8.54 -7.88
N ASP A 159 -11.22 8.55 -8.87
CA ASP A 159 -11.34 7.76 -10.11
C ASP A 159 -10.72 6.37 -9.95
N SER A 160 -9.68 6.28 -9.13
CA SER A 160 -8.98 5.05 -8.77
C SER A 160 -8.79 4.99 -7.26
N ILE A 161 -8.52 3.80 -6.74
CA ILE A 161 -8.25 3.61 -5.32
C ILE A 161 -6.77 3.26 -5.19
N LEU A 162 -5.91 4.27 -4.94
CA LEU A 162 -4.48 4.04 -4.82
C LEU A 162 -3.97 4.45 -3.45
N PRO A 163 -3.20 3.59 -2.76
CA PRO A 163 -2.54 3.97 -1.53
C PRO A 163 -1.50 5.06 -1.81
N LEU A 164 -1.47 6.11 -1.01
CA LEU A 164 -0.57 7.26 -1.18
C LEU A 164 0.56 7.24 -0.15
N SER A 165 0.22 7.02 1.12
CA SER A 165 1.18 6.87 2.20
C SER A 165 0.68 5.88 3.24
N PHE A 166 1.57 5.38 4.07
CA PHE A 166 1.21 4.46 5.13
C PHE A 166 2.14 4.55 6.34
N SER A 167 1.62 4.13 7.49
CA SER A 167 2.37 3.95 8.72
C SER A 167 1.95 2.63 9.37
N ILE A 168 2.90 1.97 10.04
CA ILE A 168 2.63 0.77 10.82
C ILE A 168 2.85 1.05 12.29
N THR A 169 1.90 0.64 13.11
CA THR A 169 1.97 0.73 14.58
C THR A 169 1.70 -0.63 15.20
N THR A 170 2.00 -0.77 16.48
CA THR A 170 1.49 -1.92 17.25
C THR A 170 -0.02 -1.82 17.40
N ALA A 171 -0.70 -2.97 17.51
CA ALA A 171 -2.17 -3.04 17.49
C ALA A 171 -2.90 -2.26 18.63
N ASN A 172 -2.19 -1.90 19.71
CA ASN A 172 -2.73 -1.13 20.82
C ASN A 172 -2.73 0.39 20.62
N VAL A 173 -2.11 0.88 19.54
CA VAL A 173 -2.08 2.32 19.21
C VAL A 173 -3.45 2.74 18.65
N TYR A 174 -4.00 3.84 19.14
CA TYR A 174 -5.25 4.39 18.65
C TYR A 174 -5.06 5.09 17.29
N ASP A 175 -6.09 5.02 16.44
CA ASP A 175 -6.04 5.57 15.09
C ASP A 175 -5.79 7.08 15.04
N ASN A 176 -6.28 7.81 16.05
CA ASN A 176 -6.05 9.25 16.17
C ASN A 176 -4.62 9.66 16.56
N GLN A 177 -3.69 8.72 16.78
CA GLN A 177 -2.29 9.02 17.12
C GLN A 177 -1.35 9.11 15.92
N VAL A 178 -1.85 8.89 14.70
CA VAL A 178 -1.04 8.85 13.48
C VAL A 178 -1.18 10.09 12.59
N GLN A 179 -1.27 11.29 13.22
CA GLN A 179 -1.42 12.56 12.49
C GLN A 179 -0.30 12.81 11.47
N GLY A 180 0.86 12.15 11.60
CA GLY A 180 1.95 12.21 10.64
C GLY A 180 1.51 11.95 9.18
N LEU A 181 0.51 11.08 8.98
CA LEU A 181 -0.02 10.77 7.65
C LEU A 181 -0.71 11.96 6.97
N LEU A 182 -1.26 12.92 7.73
CA LEU A 182 -1.81 14.14 7.13
C LEU A 182 -0.71 15.01 6.52
N TYR A 183 0.48 15.06 7.14
CA TYR A 183 1.61 15.81 6.59
C TYR A 183 2.17 15.15 5.31
N GLU A 184 2.17 13.82 5.25
CA GLU A 184 2.60 13.09 4.05
C GLU A 184 1.66 13.33 2.87
N LEU A 185 0.38 13.57 3.11
CA LEU A 185 -0.59 13.93 2.07
C LEU A 185 -0.32 15.29 1.42
N LYS A 186 0.53 16.15 2.02
CA LYS A 186 0.84 17.48 1.46
C LYS A 186 1.43 17.39 0.03
N ALA A 187 2.16 16.33 -0.27
CA ALA A 187 2.69 16.09 -1.61
C ALA A 187 1.60 15.89 -2.68
N TYR A 188 0.40 15.52 -2.27
CA TYR A 188 -0.74 15.23 -3.15
C TYR A 188 -1.82 16.30 -3.14
N ASN A 189 -1.71 17.29 -2.25
CA ASN A 189 -2.58 18.45 -2.11
C ASN A 189 -4.09 18.13 -2.18
N PRO A 190 -4.63 17.24 -1.30
CA PRO A 190 -6.04 16.91 -1.31
C PRO A 190 -6.89 18.12 -0.89
N PHE A 191 -8.09 18.24 -1.47
CA PHE A 191 -9.08 19.22 -1.04
C PHE A 191 -9.90 18.68 0.15
N ILE A 192 -10.21 17.37 0.14
CA ILE A 192 -10.98 16.70 1.19
C ILE A 192 -10.26 15.43 1.64
N VAL A 193 -10.21 15.24 2.96
CA VAL A 193 -9.73 14.01 3.59
C VAL A 193 -10.89 13.38 4.36
N LEU A 194 -11.28 12.16 3.99
CA LEU A 194 -12.33 11.39 4.61
C LEU A 194 -11.73 10.45 5.67
N ALA A 195 -12.33 10.39 6.85
CA ALA A 195 -11.89 9.49 7.92
C ALA A 195 -13.08 8.97 8.72
N ASP A 196 -12.89 7.91 9.51
CA ASP A 196 -13.95 7.39 10.37
C ASP A 196 -14.11 8.21 11.67
N ALA A 197 -15.07 7.82 12.52
CA ALA A 197 -15.34 8.48 13.78
C ALA A 197 -14.17 8.40 14.80
N ALA A 198 -13.20 7.51 14.61
CA ALA A 198 -12.02 7.44 15.48
C ALA A 198 -11.11 8.67 15.30
N TYR A 199 -11.15 9.29 14.13
CA TYR A 199 -10.40 10.48 13.77
C TYR A 199 -11.15 11.80 14.08
N ASP A 200 -12.38 11.75 14.61
CA ASP A 200 -13.14 12.92 15.08
C ASP A 200 -12.51 13.47 16.38
N ASP A 201 -11.39 14.17 16.23
CA ASP A 201 -10.55 14.69 17.30
C ASP A 201 -10.09 16.11 17.00
N ALA A 202 -10.13 17.01 17.98
CA ALA A 202 -9.80 18.43 17.80
C ALA A 202 -8.38 18.64 17.22
N GLN A 203 -7.42 17.79 17.59
CA GLN A 203 -6.06 17.88 17.07
C GLN A 203 -6.01 17.54 15.56
N TRP A 204 -6.80 16.59 15.10
CA TRP A 204 -6.91 16.25 13.69
C TRP A 204 -7.50 17.39 12.87
N PHE A 205 -8.55 18.05 13.35
CA PHE A 205 -9.12 19.24 12.71
C PHE A 205 -8.14 20.41 12.70
N LYS A 206 -7.39 20.62 13.79
CA LYS A 206 -6.37 21.66 13.87
C LYS A 206 -5.25 21.43 12.85
N VAL A 207 -4.72 20.22 12.76
CA VAL A 207 -3.66 19.85 11.78
C VAL A 207 -4.19 19.99 10.35
N SER A 208 -5.38 19.47 10.07
CA SER A 208 -6.00 19.56 8.74
C SER A 208 -6.20 21.02 8.31
N LYS A 209 -6.65 21.89 9.21
CA LYS A 209 -6.79 23.33 8.96
C LYS A 209 -5.43 23.98 8.65
N THR A 210 -4.37 23.63 9.38
CA THR A 210 -3.02 24.15 9.12
C THR A 210 -2.48 23.71 7.76
N LEU A 211 -2.90 22.52 7.28
CA LEU A 211 -2.51 21.96 5.99
C LEU A 211 -3.49 22.33 4.85
N GLU A 212 -4.51 23.14 5.16
CA GLU A 212 -5.56 23.60 4.22
C GLU A 212 -6.45 22.47 3.68
N TYR A 213 -6.63 21.37 4.45
CA TYR A 213 -7.53 20.26 4.11
C TYR A 213 -8.88 20.42 4.78
N ASN A 214 -9.94 20.04 4.08
CA ASN A 214 -11.25 19.85 4.66
C ASN A 214 -11.35 18.41 5.19
N LEU A 215 -11.16 18.22 6.49
CA LEU A 215 -11.34 16.92 7.14
C LEU A 215 -12.83 16.64 7.29
N LEU A 216 -13.29 15.51 6.78
CA LEU A 216 -14.68 15.06 6.91
C LEU A 216 -14.70 13.70 7.63
N THR A 217 -15.22 13.70 8.85
CA THR A 217 -15.33 12.50 9.69
C THR A 217 -16.78 12.22 10.06
N ASP A 218 -17.09 10.96 10.37
CA ASP A 218 -18.29 10.67 11.13
C ASP A 218 -18.18 11.24 12.56
N ILE A 219 -19.33 11.48 13.18
CA ILE A 219 -19.42 12.19 14.45
C ILE A 219 -19.21 11.23 15.62
N ASN A 220 -18.26 11.55 16.49
CA ASN A 220 -18.08 10.86 17.76
C ASN A 220 -18.41 11.81 18.92
N ILE A 221 -19.62 11.74 19.43
CA ILE A 221 -20.08 12.65 20.48
C ILE A 221 -19.24 12.52 21.76
N ARG A 222 -18.70 11.33 22.07
CA ARG A 222 -17.90 11.07 23.29
C ARG A 222 -18.60 11.59 24.54
N LYS A 223 -17.96 12.58 25.22
CA LYS A 223 -18.48 13.21 26.46
C LYS A 223 -19.29 14.48 26.17
N ALA A 224 -19.45 14.89 24.92
CA ALA A 224 -20.27 16.06 24.56
C ALA A 224 -21.75 15.73 24.73
N LYS A 225 -22.55 16.71 25.15
CA LYS A 225 -24.00 16.53 25.32
C LYS A 225 -24.73 16.52 23.99
N SER A 226 -24.25 17.32 23.04
CA SER A 226 -24.80 17.45 21.69
C SER A 226 -23.76 18.07 20.75
N ILE A 227 -24.06 18.14 19.45
CA ILE A 227 -23.21 18.76 18.43
C ILE A 227 -22.97 20.24 18.70
N GLU A 228 -23.98 20.95 19.18
CA GLU A 228 -23.91 22.37 19.53
C GLU A 228 -22.93 22.68 20.66
N SER A 229 -22.58 21.65 21.46
CA SER A 229 -21.61 21.77 22.53
C SER A 229 -20.15 21.65 22.07
N PHE A 230 -19.87 21.43 20.77
CA PHE A 230 -18.53 21.37 20.25
C PHE A 230 -17.85 22.74 20.30
N LYS A 231 -16.70 22.80 20.98
CA LYS A 231 -15.92 24.04 21.13
C LYS A 231 -15.08 24.36 19.89
N ASP A 232 -14.71 23.36 19.10
CA ASP A 232 -13.95 23.53 17.86
C ASP A 232 -14.88 23.82 16.70
N GLU A 233 -14.68 24.97 16.07
CA GLU A 233 -15.52 25.45 14.96
C GLU A 233 -15.44 24.54 13.73
N SER A 234 -14.25 24.01 13.41
CA SER A 234 -14.06 23.12 12.26
C SER A 234 -14.78 21.79 12.46
N ARG A 235 -14.72 21.25 13.68
CA ARG A 235 -15.44 20.06 14.08
C ARG A 235 -16.96 20.27 14.04
N TYR A 236 -17.44 21.43 14.51
CA TYR A 236 -18.86 21.77 14.44
C TYR A 236 -19.36 21.88 12.99
N LYS A 237 -18.60 22.58 12.12
CA LYS A 237 -18.89 22.68 10.69
C LYS A 237 -18.92 21.30 10.01
N ASN A 238 -17.96 20.43 10.33
CA ASN A 238 -17.96 19.04 9.85
C ASN A 238 -19.25 18.32 10.26
N ALA A 239 -19.66 18.43 11.53
CA ALA A 239 -20.85 17.75 12.03
C ALA A 239 -22.13 18.22 11.32
N LEU A 240 -22.26 19.50 11.01
CA LEU A 240 -23.37 20.01 10.20
C LEU A 240 -23.30 19.54 8.75
N PHE A 241 -22.11 19.59 8.14
CA PHE A 241 -21.96 19.23 6.73
C PHE A 241 -22.22 17.76 6.48
N ILE A 242 -21.73 16.85 7.34
CA ILE A 242 -21.92 15.40 7.16
C ILE A 242 -23.39 14.98 7.27
N GLN A 243 -24.22 15.77 7.97
CA GLN A 243 -25.66 15.51 8.05
C GLN A 243 -26.43 15.93 6.80
N SER A 244 -25.86 16.81 5.99
CA SER A 244 -26.46 17.25 4.72
C SER A 244 -26.52 16.11 3.69
N PRO A 245 -27.43 16.14 2.70
CA PRO A 245 -27.47 15.16 1.61
C PRO A 245 -26.16 15.09 0.82
N ILE A 246 -25.53 16.25 0.57
CA ILE A 246 -24.25 16.36 -0.16
C ILE A 246 -23.14 15.74 0.68
N GLY A 247 -23.01 16.09 1.96
CA GLY A 247 -22.02 15.54 2.87
C GLY A 247 -22.13 14.03 3.03
N LYS A 248 -23.34 13.51 3.21
CA LYS A 248 -23.61 12.07 3.26
C LYS A 248 -23.17 11.34 1.99
N ASN A 249 -23.47 11.90 0.83
CA ASN A 249 -23.07 11.28 -0.44
C ASN A 249 -21.56 11.31 -0.65
N LEU A 250 -20.91 12.42 -0.32
CA LEU A 250 -19.47 12.55 -0.40
C LEU A 250 -18.76 11.57 0.55
N TYR A 251 -19.25 11.45 1.78
CA TYR A 251 -18.67 10.58 2.80
C TYR A 251 -18.71 9.09 2.44
N LYS A 252 -19.62 8.64 1.59
CA LYS A 252 -19.67 7.26 1.09
C LYS A 252 -18.38 6.84 0.39
N ASN A 253 -17.62 7.78 -0.19
CA ASN A 253 -16.34 7.47 -0.80
C ASN A 253 -15.30 6.95 0.20
N ARG A 254 -15.47 7.15 1.51
CA ARG A 254 -14.64 6.55 2.55
C ARG A 254 -14.60 5.02 2.46
N LEU A 255 -15.72 4.39 2.10
CA LEU A 255 -15.79 2.93 1.96
C LEU A 255 -14.78 2.36 0.96
N LYS A 256 -14.29 3.17 0.02
CA LYS A 256 -13.30 2.73 -0.96
C LYS A 256 -11.96 2.34 -0.32
N ILE A 257 -11.55 2.96 0.80
CA ILE A 257 -10.31 2.54 1.48
C ILE A 257 -10.51 1.18 2.18
N GLU A 258 -11.71 0.86 2.65
CA GLU A 258 -12.02 -0.48 3.16
C GLU A 258 -11.96 -1.52 2.03
N GLN A 259 -12.44 -1.17 0.82
CA GLN A 259 -12.29 -2.00 -0.37
C GLN A 259 -10.82 -2.23 -0.71
N LEU A 260 -9.98 -1.19 -0.65
CA LEU A 260 -8.53 -1.33 -0.82
C LEU A 260 -7.95 -2.35 0.16
N PHE A 261 -8.25 -2.25 1.44
CA PHE A 261 -7.76 -3.21 2.44
C PHE A 261 -8.27 -4.63 2.18
N SER A 262 -9.50 -4.78 1.72
CA SER A 262 -10.05 -6.08 1.34
C SER A 262 -9.27 -6.70 0.16
N ILE A 263 -8.98 -5.91 -0.87
CA ILE A 263 -8.18 -6.33 -2.02
C ILE A 263 -6.76 -6.70 -1.59
N LEU A 264 -6.10 -5.83 -0.82
CA LEU A 264 -4.72 -6.07 -0.37
C LEU A 264 -4.61 -7.32 0.52
N LYS A 265 -5.59 -7.57 1.40
CA LYS A 265 -5.62 -8.78 2.23
C LYS A 265 -5.97 -10.03 1.45
N GLY A 266 -6.96 -9.95 0.57
CA GLY A 266 -7.49 -11.11 -0.15
C GLY A 266 -6.61 -11.56 -1.32
N LEU A 267 -6.02 -10.62 -2.06
CA LEU A 267 -5.31 -10.91 -3.30
C LEU A 267 -3.78 -10.77 -3.19
N TYR A 268 -3.29 -9.95 -2.27
CA TYR A 268 -1.86 -9.64 -2.14
C TYR A 268 -1.25 -10.10 -0.82
N ASN A 269 -2.00 -10.85 0.00
CA ASN A 269 -1.54 -11.36 1.30
C ASN A 269 -0.95 -10.28 2.22
N LEU A 270 -1.61 -9.13 2.31
CA LEU A 270 -1.18 -8.04 3.18
C LEU A 270 -1.03 -8.51 4.64
N GLU A 271 -1.91 -9.40 5.10
CA GLU A 271 -1.84 -9.99 6.42
C GLU A 271 -1.04 -11.30 6.37
N ASN A 272 0.14 -11.30 6.98
CA ASN A 272 1.01 -12.48 7.06
C ASN A 272 1.36 -12.80 8.52
N PRO A 273 0.58 -13.67 9.20
CA PRO A 273 0.80 -14.01 10.60
C PRO A 273 2.09 -14.80 10.88
N ARG A 274 2.83 -15.21 9.86
CA ARG A 274 4.15 -15.86 10.00
C ARG A 274 5.30 -14.87 10.14
N LEU A 275 5.06 -13.58 9.88
CA LEU A 275 6.08 -12.54 10.06
C LEU A 275 6.24 -12.19 11.54
N TYR A 276 7.49 -11.97 11.94
CA TYR A 276 7.88 -11.56 13.28
C TYR A 276 8.60 -10.22 13.24
N GLY A 277 8.16 -9.27 14.05
CA GLY A 277 8.76 -7.97 14.20
C GLY A 277 8.18 -6.92 13.25
N GLN A 278 8.03 -5.70 13.77
CA GLN A 278 7.40 -4.58 13.08
C GLN A 278 8.14 -4.23 11.78
N LYS A 279 9.46 -4.21 11.82
CA LYS A 279 10.30 -3.87 10.64
C LYS A 279 10.11 -4.85 9.48
N ARG A 280 10.01 -6.16 9.76
CA ARG A 280 9.77 -7.17 8.72
C ARG A 280 8.36 -7.04 8.16
N TYR A 281 7.38 -6.73 9.01
CA TYR A 281 6.01 -6.49 8.58
C TYR A 281 5.91 -5.25 7.69
N GLU A 282 6.58 -4.15 8.07
CA GLU A 282 6.66 -2.93 7.25
C GLU A 282 7.27 -3.21 5.88
N HIS A 283 8.38 -3.97 5.84
CA HIS A 283 9.02 -4.39 4.60
C HIS A 283 8.08 -5.21 3.70
N HIS A 284 7.32 -6.14 4.28
CA HIS A 284 6.31 -6.90 3.55
C HIS A 284 5.21 -6.00 2.97
N ILE A 285 4.68 -5.08 3.78
CA ILE A 285 3.67 -4.10 3.34
C ILE A 285 4.17 -3.33 2.11
N LYS A 286 5.41 -2.88 2.11
CA LYS A 286 6.00 -2.15 0.96
C LYS A 286 5.93 -2.95 -0.33
N TRP A 287 6.29 -4.23 -0.30
CA TRP A 287 6.19 -5.09 -1.48
C TRP A 287 4.75 -5.34 -1.91
N VAL A 288 3.83 -5.49 -0.97
CA VAL A 288 2.40 -5.64 -1.25
C VAL A 288 1.84 -4.40 -1.94
N LEU A 289 2.11 -3.20 -1.40
CA LEU A 289 1.64 -1.95 -1.99
C LEU A 289 2.27 -1.68 -3.36
N LEU A 290 3.55 -2.01 -3.55
CA LEU A 290 4.21 -1.88 -4.83
C LEU A 290 3.62 -2.84 -5.88
N SER A 291 3.36 -4.09 -5.50
CA SER A 291 2.71 -5.06 -6.39
C SER A 291 1.33 -4.58 -6.84
N TYR A 292 0.53 -4.06 -5.91
CA TYR A 292 -0.77 -3.48 -6.21
C TYR A 292 -0.66 -2.31 -7.20
N LEU A 293 0.28 -1.38 -6.97
CA LEU A 293 0.48 -0.24 -7.88
C LEU A 293 0.94 -0.64 -9.27
N ILE A 294 1.79 -1.66 -9.40
CA ILE A 294 2.21 -2.18 -10.71
C ILE A 294 1.01 -2.77 -11.44
N ASP A 295 0.13 -3.51 -10.76
CA ASP A 295 -1.06 -4.05 -11.38
C ASP A 295 -2.03 -2.94 -11.81
N GLU A 296 -2.23 -1.90 -11.00
CA GLU A 296 -3.06 -0.74 -11.37
C GLU A 296 -2.45 0.04 -12.54
N PHE A 297 -1.14 0.25 -12.58
CA PHE A 297 -0.46 0.87 -13.71
C PHE A 297 -0.66 0.06 -15.00
N ASN A 298 -0.49 -1.26 -14.95
CA ASN A 298 -0.70 -2.14 -16.09
C ASN A 298 -2.17 -2.16 -16.56
N LYS A 299 -3.13 -2.07 -15.62
CA LYS A 299 -4.56 -1.97 -15.92
C LYS A 299 -4.89 -0.68 -16.68
N VAL A 300 -4.35 0.45 -16.23
CA VAL A 300 -4.55 1.75 -16.89
C VAL A 300 -3.96 1.75 -18.30
N ASN A 301 -2.73 1.27 -18.45
CA ASN A 301 -2.00 1.32 -19.73
C ASN A 301 -2.50 0.31 -20.76
N SER A 302 -2.86 -0.89 -20.34
CA SER A 302 -3.20 -1.97 -21.29
C SER A 302 -4.69 -2.10 -21.56
N ARG A 303 -5.55 -1.41 -20.81
CA ARG A 303 -7.03 -1.62 -20.81
C ARG A 303 -7.45 -3.09 -20.64
N ILE A 304 -6.53 -3.93 -20.19
CA ILE A 304 -6.74 -5.36 -19.94
C ILE A 304 -6.94 -5.52 -18.43
N ASN A 305 -7.94 -6.29 -18.03
CA ASN A 305 -8.11 -6.64 -16.64
C ASN A 305 -6.89 -7.41 -16.13
N SER A 306 -6.32 -6.98 -15.01
CA SER A 306 -5.30 -7.74 -14.31
C SER A 306 -5.86 -9.10 -13.89
N ARG A 307 -5.03 -10.14 -13.86
CA ARG A 307 -5.43 -11.45 -13.31
C ARG A 307 -5.90 -11.36 -11.83
N LYS A 308 -5.59 -10.27 -11.14
CA LYS A 308 -6.04 -10.00 -9.78
C LYS A 308 -7.52 -9.57 -9.71
N TYR A 309 -8.15 -9.32 -10.84
CA TYR A 309 -9.55 -8.90 -10.95
C TYR A 309 -10.32 -9.81 -11.93
N PRO A 310 -10.36 -11.14 -11.69
CA PRO A 310 -10.99 -12.07 -12.62
C PRO A 310 -12.51 -11.89 -12.74
N TRP A 311 -13.14 -11.22 -11.80
CA TRP A 311 -14.58 -10.89 -11.79
C TRP A 311 -14.94 -9.60 -12.55
N ASN A 312 -13.96 -8.90 -13.13
CA ASN A 312 -14.19 -7.72 -13.97
C ASN A 312 -14.24 -8.08 -15.48
N LEU A 313 -14.58 -9.33 -15.81
CA LEU A 313 -14.82 -9.82 -17.17
C LEU A 313 -16.17 -9.36 -17.69
#